data_e7269e422ebb90c5137067d30d28b080
#
_entry.id   e7269e422ebb90c5137067d30d28b080
#
_cell.length_a   1.000
_cell.length_b   1.000
_cell.length_c   1.000
_cell.angle_alpha   90.00
_cell.angle_beta   90.00
_cell.angle_gamma   90.00
#
_symmetry.space_group_name_H-M   'P 1'
#
loop_
_entity.id
_entity.type
_entity.pdbx_description
1 polymer ?
#
loop_
_entity_poly.entity_id
_entity_poly.type
_entity_poly.pdbx_seq_one_letter_code
_entity_poly.pdbx_strand_id
1 'polypeptide(L)'
;MIKFFLAAAFGLLALTVNAVQPNFIFILADDMPWYGTAVQMEEGFAASAGQTRQTPVIDQLAKEGMTFSRAFAPAGMCAPSRCSIQTGMSAARTRFSGNGNFGATSREVTYGGRRSKGKLVLEPQPIGSLDPKQDTIAEYLKPLGYATAHVGKWHIYGGGPGKHGYDVHDGPTTNNEGNSKDPKDPKLIFSMTRKAISFMETQAKGGKPFYLQVSHYAEHNAVQCLPETADQCLKLKGIRDITPNALRKRVAQRTAMVLDMDRSIGTLLKKLDQLGLRDNTYVVFMSDNGHHRDTGAKKFLRGNKWWLWE
;
A
#
# COMPACT_ATOMS: atom_id res chain seq x y z
N MET A 1 -47.47 17.39 -61.96
CA MET A 1 -46.88 17.88 -60.72
C MET A 1 -46.25 16.70 -59.99
N ILE A 2 -44.94 16.54 -60.18
CA ILE A 2 -44.18 15.43 -59.55
C ILE A 2 -43.41 16.04 -58.36
N LYS A 3 -43.76 15.59 -57.15
CA LYS A 3 -43.08 16.02 -55.91
C LYS A 3 -41.87 15.10 -55.67
N PHE A 4 -40.64 15.65 -55.79
CA PHE A 4 -39.43 14.99 -55.34
C PHE A 4 -39.32 15.08 -53.82
N PHE A 5 -39.31 13.94 -53.16
CA PHE A 5 -38.90 13.84 -51.75
C PHE A 5 -37.40 13.57 -51.73
N LEU A 6 -36.61 14.58 -51.30
CA LEU A 6 -35.20 14.38 -50.96
C LEU A 6 -35.16 13.80 -49.51
N ALA A 7 -34.82 12.52 -49.40
CA ALA A 7 -34.47 11.91 -48.13
C ALA A 7 -33.01 12.19 -47.81
N ALA A 8 -32.76 13.12 -46.88
CA ALA A 8 -31.42 13.34 -46.35
C ALA A 8 -31.09 12.23 -45.35
N ALA A 9 -30.24 11.30 -45.76
CA ALA A 9 -29.67 10.29 -44.85
C ALA A 9 -28.58 10.94 -44.00
N PHE A 10 -28.91 11.32 -42.79
CA PHE A 10 -27.90 11.67 -41.75
C PHE A 10 -27.28 10.38 -41.25
N GLY A 11 -26.11 10.05 -41.81
CA GLY A 11 -25.29 9.00 -41.24
C GLY A 11 -24.70 9.45 -39.91
N LEU A 12 -25.28 8.96 -38.79
CA LEU A 12 -24.60 9.05 -37.47
C LEU A 12 -23.33 8.21 -37.52
N LEU A 13 -22.19 8.88 -37.77
CA LEU A 13 -20.89 8.28 -37.44
C LEU A 13 -20.83 8.18 -35.91
N ALA A 14 -21.17 7.02 -35.37
CA ALA A 14 -20.86 6.69 -33.98
C ALA A 14 -19.34 6.55 -33.89
N LEU A 15 -18.67 7.64 -33.51
CA LEU A 15 -17.28 7.58 -33.04
C LEU A 15 -17.31 6.74 -31.77
N THR A 16 -17.02 5.44 -31.93
CA THR A 16 -16.67 4.60 -30.77
C THR A 16 -15.36 5.11 -30.23
N VAL A 17 -15.42 6.03 -29.28
CA VAL A 17 -14.28 6.35 -28.42
C VAL A 17 -14.02 5.08 -27.64
N ASN A 18 -13.09 4.25 -28.13
CA ASN A 18 -12.51 3.18 -27.32
C ASN A 18 -11.76 3.87 -26.19
N ALA A 19 -12.40 4.04 -25.05
CA ALA A 19 -11.74 4.53 -23.85
C ALA A 19 -10.61 3.55 -23.51
N VAL A 20 -9.36 4.03 -23.60
CA VAL A 20 -8.20 3.24 -23.24
C VAL A 20 -8.33 2.92 -21.76
N GLN A 21 -8.31 1.63 -21.43
CA GLN A 21 -8.38 1.20 -20.02
C GLN A 21 -7.18 1.76 -19.25
N PRO A 22 -7.39 2.42 -18.09
CA PRO A 22 -6.30 3.00 -17.31
C PRO A 22 -5.48 1.92 -16.63
N ASN A 23 -4.20 2.19 -16.45
CA ASN A 23 -3.35 1.41 -15.56
C ASN A 23 -3.54 1.84 -14.10
N PHE A 24 -3.18 0.95 -13.19
CA PHE A 24 -3.18 1.23 -11.76
C PHE A 24 -1.85 0.84 -11.13
N ILE A 25 -1.24 1.76 -10.39
CA ILE A 25 -0.12 1.51 -9.50
C ILE A 25 -0.58 1.78 -8.08
N PHE A 26 -0.60 0.76 -7.25
CA PHE A 26 -1.01 0.83 -5.86
C PHE A 26 0.21 0.64 -4.95
N ILE A 27 0.63 1.68 -4.27
CA ILE A 27 1.82 1.70 -3.39
C ILE A 27 1.35 1.67 -1.95
N LEU A 28 1.69 0.61 -1.24
CA LEU A 28 1.26 0.38 0.13
C LEU A 28 2.45 0.41 1.08
N ALA A 29 2.50 1.39 1.97
CA ALA A 29 3.44 1.41 3.09
C ALA A 29 2.94 0.53 4.24
N ASP A 30 3.85 0.04 5.08
CA ASP A 30 3.56 -0.82 6.23
C ASP A 30 3.84 -0.08 7.54
N ASP A 31 2.83 0.01 8.42
CA ASP A 31 2.93 0.68 9.71
C ASP A 31 3.27 2.19 9.63
N MET A 32 2.97 2.86 8.53
CA MET A 32 3.22 4.29 8.41
C MET A 32 2.09 5.09 9.08
N PRO A 33 2.42 6.01 10.01
CA PRO A 33 1.41 6.83 10.67
C PRO A 33 0.78 7.86 9.71
N TRP A 34 -0.36 8.40 10.10
CA TRP A 34 -1.04 9.50 9.41
C TRP A 34 -0.13 10.71 9.13
N TYR A 35 0.78 11.04 10.07
CA TYR A 35 1.84 12.05 9.90
C TYR A 35 3.14 11.43 9.33
N GLY A 36 3.07 10.31 8.63
CA GLY A 36 4.24 9.55 8.15
C GLY A 36 4.98 10.18 6.97
N THR A 37 4.36 11.16 6.30
CA THR A 37 4.94 11.93 5.19
C THR A 37 5.12 13.39 5.57
N ALA A 38 5.75 14.20 4.72
CA ALA A 38 5.82 15.65 4.89
C ALA A 38 4.54 16.37 4.42
N VAL A 39 3.61 15.66 3.79
CA VAL A 39 2.29 16.20 3.41
C VAL A 39 1.48 16.55 4.65
N GLN A 40 0.97 17.79 4.71
CA GLN A 40 0.06 18.19 5.78
C GLN A 40 -1.32 17.61 5.53
N MET A 41 -1.77 16.71 6.40
CA MET A 41 -3.02 15.96 6.24
C MET A 41 -4.25 16.73 6.73
N GLU A 42 -4.07 17.74 7.59
CA GLU A 42 -5.18 18.56 8.12
C GLU A 42 -4.77 20.04 8.12
N GLU A 43 -5.61 20.87 7.50
CA GLU A 43 -5.41 22.31 7.47
C GLU A 43 -5.46 22.90 8.90
N GLY A 44 -4.53 23.82 9.20
CA GLY A 44 -4.41 24.39 10.54
C GLY A 44 -3.73 23.50 11.59
N PHE A 45 -3.45 22.23 11.28
CA PHE A 45 -2.78 21.31 12.21
C PHE A 45 -1.40 20.89 11.67
N ALA A 46 -0.39 21.71 11.93
CA ALA A 46 0.98 21.48 11.43
C ALA A 46 1.58 20.14 11.85
N ALA A 47 1.16 19.56 12.98
CA ALA A 47 1.62 18.25 13.44
C ALA A 47 1.10 17.07 12.58
N SER A 48 0.12 17.31 11.70
CA SER A 48 -0.35 16.34 10.72
C SER A 48 0.65 16.09 9.58
N ALA A 49 1.66 16.96 9.44
CA ALA A 49 2.85 16.70 8.63
C ALA A 49 3.98 16.17 9.51
N GLY A 50 4.69 15.16 9.04
CA GLY A 50 5.84 14.61 9.76
C GLY A 50 7.02 15.59 9.77
N GLN A 51 7.23 16.29 10.86
CA GLN A 51 8.23 17.35 10.98
C GLN A 51 9.68 16.92 10.67
N THR A 52 9.98 15.64 10.83
CA THR A 52 11.28 15.06 10.49
C THR A 52 11.25 14.26 9.20
N ARG A 53 10.10 14.10 8.57
CA ARG A 53 9.94 13.29 7.36
C ARG A 53 10.45 14.03 6.14
N GLN A 54 11.09 13.29 5.26
CA GLN A 54 11.58 13.75 3.97
C GLN A 54 10.97 12.86 2.89
N THR A 55 9.87 13.35 2.28
CA THR A 55 9.11 12.60 1.27
C THR A 55 8.82 13.45 0.04
N PRO A 56 9.87 14.01 -0.62
CA PRO A 56 9.68 14.97 -1.72
C PRO A 56 8.90 14.37 -2.90
N VAL A 57 9.00 13.07 -3.14
CA VAL A 57 8.26 12.40 -4.23
C VAL A 57 6.78 12.26 -3.89
N ILE A 58 6.46 11.82 -2.67
CA ILE A 58 5.07 11.72 -2.18
C ILE A 58 4.45 13.11 -2.07
N ASP A 59 5.22 14.12 -1.65
CA ASP A 59 4.78 15.51 -1.60
C ASP A 59 4.42 16.05 -2.99
N GLN A 60 5.21 15.69 -4.01
CA GLN A 60 4.92 16.06 -5.39
C GLN A 60 3.67 15.32 -5.90
N LEU A 61 3.53 14.03 -5.60
CA LEU A 61 2.35 13.24 -5.96
C LEU A 61 1.07 13.85 -5.34
N ALA A 62 1.14 14.32 -4.09
CA ALA A 62 0.03 14.98 -3.41
C ALA A 62 -0.34 16.32 -4.07
N LYS A 63 0.65 17.10 -4.56
CA LYS A 63 0.41 18.37 -5.29
C LYS A 63 -0.20 18.14 -6.67
N GLU A 64 0.18 17.09 -7.36
CA GLU A 64 -0.31 16.74 -8.69
C GLU A 64 -1.67 16.04 -8.67
N GLY A 65 -2.06 15.48 -7.52
CA GLY A 65 -3.23 14.65 -7.36
C GLY A 65 -4.22 15.11 -6.29
N MET A 66 -4.79 14.15 -5.59
CA MET A 66 -5.77 14.38 -4.54
C MET A 66 -5.29 13.75 -3.23
N THR A 67 -5.34 14.52 -2.14
CA THR A 67 -5.06 14.05 -0.79
C THR A 67 -6.35 13.79 -0.03
N PHE A 68 -6.52 12.57 0.47
CA PHE A 68 -7.67 12.16 1.28
C PHE A 68 -7.33 12.32 2.77
N SER A 69 -7.62 13.47 3.34
CA SER A 69 -7.30 13.76 4.76
C SER A 69 -8.09 12.94 5.77
N ARG A 70 -9.24 12.38 5.37
CA ARG A 70 -10.13 11.57 6.20
C ARG A 70 -10.33 10.15 5.64
N ALA A 71 -9.31 9.56 5.04
CA ALA A 71 -9.29 8.16 4.67
C ALA A 71 -8.75 7.33 5.84
N PHE A 72 -9.45 6.27 6.19
CA PHE A 72 -9.10 5.42 7.34
C PHE A 72 -8.67 4.04 6.86
N ALA A 73 -7.63 3.49 7.50
CA ALA A 73 -7.26 2.10 7.30
C ALA A 73 -8.42 1.18 7.73
N PRO A 74 -8.72 0.11 6.98
CA PRO A 74 -9.87 -0.75 7.27
C PRO A 74 -9.73 -1.58 8.55
N ALA A 75 -8.52 -1.66 9.12
CA ALA A 75 -8.26 -2.29 10.41
C ALA A 75 -6.98 -1.72 11.04
N GLY A 76 -6.83 -1.86 12.36
CA GLY A 76 -5.65 -1.41 13.11
C GLY A 76 -4.44 -2.35 13.03
N MET A 77 -4.42 -3.33 12.10
CA MET A 77 -3.35 -4.32 11.93
C MET A 77 -3.16 -4.69 10.47
N CYS A 78 -1.92 -5.09 10.11
CA CYS A 78 -1.50 -5.38 8.73
C CYS A 78 -2.40 -6.40 8.02
N ALA A 79 -2.52 -7.63 8.52
CA ALA A 79 -3.18 -8.69 7.80
C ALA A 79 -4.69 -8.45 7.60
N PRO A 80 -5.48 -8.03 8.61
CA PRO A 80 -6.88 -7.67 8.40
C PRO A 80 -7.06 -6.52 7.41
N SER A 81 -6.21 -5.49 7.50
CA SER A 81 -6.25 -4.34 6.59
C SER A 81 -5.93 -4.75 5.16
N ARG A 82 -4.88 -5.55 4.96
CA ARG A 82 -4.49 -6.07 3.64
C ARG A 82 -5.56 -6.98 3.04
N CYS A 83 -6.21 -7.82 3.86
CA CYS A 83 -7.35 -8.63 3.42
C CYS A 83 -8.51 -7.73 2.93
N SER A 84 -8.83 -6.69 3.65
CA SER A 84 -9.87 -5.72 3.26
C SER A 84 -9.50 -4.98 1.97
N ILE A 85 -8.24 -4.55 1.80
CA ILE A 85 -7.75 -3.91 0.58
C ILE A 85 -7.89 -4.85 -0.63
N GLN A 86 -7.51 -6.12 -0.47
CA GLN A 86 -7.58 -7.09 -1.56
C GLN A 86 -9.01 -7.44 -1.98
N THR A 87 -9.94 -7.49 -1.03
CA THR A 87 -11.30 -8.01 -1.25
C THR A 87 -12.37 -6.93 -1.36
N GLY A 88 -12.05 -5.67 -1.03
CA GLY A 88 -13.04 -4.59 -0.93
C GLY A 88 -14.03 -4.77 0.23
N MET A 89 -13.77 -5.69 1.17
CA MET A 89 -14.67 -5.98 2.28
C MET A 89 -14.08 -5.53 3.62
N SER A 90 -14.94 -5.11 4.55
CA SER A 90 -14.49 -4.79 5.91
C SER A 90 -13.90 -6.02 6.63
N ALA A 91 -12.99 -5.78 7.58
CA ALA A 91 -12.42 -6.84 8.42
C ALA A 91 -13.48 -7.63 9.18
N ALA A 92 -14.59 -7.01 9.56
CA ALA A 92 -15.74 -7.68 10.17
C ALA A 92 -16.41 -8.67 9.21
N ARG A 93 -16.58 -8.30 7.93
CA ARG A 93 -17.19 -9.15 6.91
C ARG A 93 -16.28 -10.32 6.52
N THR A 94 -14.98 -10.06 6.38
CA THR A 94 -14.00 -11.12 6.10
C THR A 94 -13.74 -11.98 7.32
N ARG A 95 -14.07 -11.53 8.52
CA ARG A 95 -13.71 -12.12 9.83
C ARG A 95 -12.20 -12.27 10.04
N PHE A 96 -11.40 -11.60 9.23
CA PHE A 96 -9.95 -11.59 9.33
C PHE A 96 -9.55 -10.50 10.34
N SER A 97 -9.38 -10.86 11.61
CA SER A 97 -9.23 -9.90 12.72
C SER A 97 -7.86 -9.95 13.42
N GLY A 98 -6.90 -10.71 12.91
CA GLY A 98 -5.58 -10.82 13.54
C GLY A 98 -4.45 -11.14 12.56
N ASN A 99 -3.21 -10.93 13.01
CA ASN A 99 -2.00 -11.15 12.20
C ASN A 99 -1.46 -12.59 12.27
N GLY A 100 -2.23 -13.56 12.72
CA GLY A 100 -1.79 -14.94 12.86
C GLY A 100 -2.50 -15.88 11.90
N ASN A 101 -1.81 -16.95 11.51
CA ASN A 101 -2.48 -18.10 10.91
C ASN A 101 -3.16 -18.90 12.03
N PHE A 102 -4.44 -18.62 12.26
CA PHE A 102 -5.22 -19.30 13.31
C PHE A 102 -5.78 -20.66 12.87
N GLY A 103 -5.42 -21.15 11.69
CA GLY A 103 -5.81 -22.46 11.17
C GLY A 103 -7.27 -22.58 10.72
N ALA A 104 -8.09 -21.58 10.96
CA ALA A 104 -9.50 -21.60 10.56
C ALA A 104 -9.67 -21.03 9.15
N THR A 105 -10.10 -21.88 8.21
CA THR A 105 -10.52 -21.51 6.86
C THR A 105 -12.05 -21.57 6.70
N SER A 106 -12.76 -22.03 7.74
CA SER A 106 -14.21 -22.27 7.70
C SER A 106 -15.01 -20.97 7.83
N ARG A 107 -16.07 -20.87 7.03
CA ARG A 107 -17.07 -19.79 7.13
C ARG A 107 -17.98 -19.94 8.36
N GLU A 108 -17.95 -21.07 9.03
CA GLU A 108 -18.71 -21.28 10.26
C GLU A 108 -18.12 -20.43 11.38
N VAL A 109 -18.99 -19.66 12.02
CA VAL A 109 -18.60 -18.87 13.18
C VAL A 109 -18.56 -19.80 14.38
N THR A 110 -17.37 -20.15 14.81
CA THR A 110 -17.17 -20.82 16.09
C THR A 110 -16.90 -19.77 17.17
N TYR A 111 -17.51 -19.96 18.33
CA TYR A 111 -17.34 -19.09 19.49
C TYR A 111 -16.56 -19.81 20.57
N GLY A 112 -15.81 -19.01 21.33
CA GLY A 112 -15.01 -19.57 22.41
C GLY A 112 -13.66 -20.12 21.92
N GLY A 113 -12.72 -20.20 22.80
CA GLY A 113 -11.37 -20.66 22.57
C GLY A 113 -10.47 -20.19 23.69
N ARG A 114 -9.16 -20.37 23.56
CA ARG A 114 -8.19 -19.97 24.60
C ARG A 114 -8.36 -18.52 25.06
N ARG A 115 -8.75 -17.62 24.14
CA ARG A 115 -8.92 -16.17 24.43
C ARG A 115 -10.19 -15.86 25.19
N SER A 116 -11.19 -16.70 25.11
CA SER A 116 -12.48 -16.50 25.79
C SER A 116 -12.57 -17.13 27.18
N LYS A 117 -11.56 -17.90 27.60
CA LYS A 117 -11.55 -18.54 28.90
C LYS A 117 -11.58 -17.50 30.03
N GLY A 118 -12.63 -17.56 30.85
CA GLY A 118 -12.84 -16.62 31.97
C GLY A 118 -13.37 -15.23 31.59
N LYS A 119 -13.80 -15.02 30.34
CA LYS A 119 -14.42 -13.77 29.87
C LYS A 119 -15.94 -13.89 29.86
N LEU A 120 -16.61 -12.77 30.15
CA LEU A 120 -18.08 -12.64 30.09
C LEU A 120 -18.60 -12.64 28.64
N VAL A 121 -17.75 -12.30 27.67
CA VAL A 121 -18.11 -12.25 26.23
C VAL A 121 -17.26 -13.26 25.49
N LEU A 122 -17.93 -14.07 24.67
CA LEU A 122 -17.29 -15.02 23.77
C LEU A 122 -16.90 -14.30 22.47
N GLU A 123 -15.61 -14.26 22.17
CA GLU A 123 -15.10 -13.71 20.93
C GLU A 123 -15.31 -14.73 19.78
N PRO A 124 -15.72 -14.28 18.58
CA PRO A 124 -15.71 -15.16 17.43
C PRO A 124 -14.28 -15.56 17.09
N GLN A 125 -14.07 -16.80 16.63
CA GLN A 125 -12.78 -17.26 16.17
C GLN A 125 -12.38 -16.49 14.91
N PRO A 126 -11.22 -15.84 14.88
CA PRO A 126 -10.76 -15.14 13.68
C PRO A 126 -10.37 -16.15 12.59
N ILE A 127 -10.62 -15.77 11.34
CA ILE A 127 -10.05 -16.45 10.18
C ILE A 127 -8.60 -16.02 10.05
N GLY A 128 -7.69 -16.97 9.88
CA GLY A 128 -6.25 -16.70 9.79
C GLY A 128 -5.69 -16.75 8.36
N SER A 129 -6.56 -16.92 7.36
CA SER A 129 -6.15 -17.07 5.95
C SER A 129 -7.24 -16.56 5.04
N LEU A 130 -6.87 -15.88 3.96
CA LEU A 130 -7.81 -15.50 2.91
C LEU A 130 -8.47 -16.74 2.32
N ASP A 131 -9.80 -16.78 2.29
CA ASP A 131 -10.57 -17.87 1.68
C ASP A 131 -10.29 -17.90 0.17
N PRO A 132 -9.85 -19.05 -0.41
CA PRO A 132 -9.61 -19.16 -1.84
C PRO A 132 -10.85 -18.91 -2.73
N LYS A 133 -12.04 -18.91 -2.15
CA LYS A 133 -13.30 -18.57 -2.85
C LYS A 133 -13.62 -17.09 -2.82
N GLN A 134 -12.82 -16.32 -2.11
CA GLN A 134 -12.99 -14.88 -2.01
C GLN A 134 -12.20 -14.19 -3.10
N ASP A 135 -12.91 -13.58 -4.04
CA ASP A 135 -12.29 -12.82 -5.12
C ASP A 135 -11.51 -11.62 -4.58
N THR A 136 -10.34 -11.41 -5.15
CA THR A 136 -9.48 -10.27 -4.92
C THR A 136 -9.60 -9.27 -6.08
N ILE A 137 -9.04 -8.07 -5.89
CA ILE A 137 -8.98 -7.07 -6.95
C ILE A 137 -8.32 -7.61 -8.23
N ALA A 138 -7.30 -8.47 -8.11
CA ALA A 138 -6.65 -9.08 -9.26
C ALA A 138 -7.61 -10.02 -10.02
N GLU A 139 -8.38 -10.83 -9.30
CA GLU A 139 -9.37 -11.73 -9.89
C GLU A 139 -10.52 -10.97 -10.58
N TYR A 140 -10.93 -9.82 -10.04
CA TYR A 140 -11.90 -8.94 -10.72
C TYR A 140 -11.34 -8.28 -11.98
N LEU A 141 -10.06 -7.94 -12.01
CA LEU A 141 -9.45 -7.24 -13.15
C LEU A 141 -9.04 -8.16 -14.30
N LYS A 142 -8.72 -9.43 -14.02
CA LYS A 142 -8.31 -10.41 -15.06
C LYS A 142 -9.31 -10.58 -16.20
N PRO A 143 -10.60 -10.80 -15.95
CA PRO A 143 -11.61 -10.91 -17.02
C PRO A 143 -11.71 -9.66 -17.90
N LEU A 144 -11.25 -8.50 -17.38
CA LEU A 144 -11.20 -7.24 -18.10
C LEU A 144 -9.91 -7.06 -18.91
N GLY A 145 -9.05 -8.08 -19.00
CA GLY A 145 -7.83 -8.07 -19.78
C GLY A 145 -6.59 -7.49 -19.10
N TYR A 146 -6.68 -7.14 -17.82
CA TYR A 146 -5.54 -6.62 -17.05
C TYR A 146 -4.48 -7.68 -16.80
N ALA A 147 -3.21 -7.29 -16.96
CA ALA A 147 -2.08 -7.99 -16.37
C ALA A 147 -1.94 -7.54 -14.91
N THR A 148 -1.63 -8.48 -14.00
CA THR A 148 -1.65 -8.22 -12.56
C THR A 148 -0.32 -8.57 -11.90
N ALA A 149 0.19 -7.67 -11.04
CA ALA A 149 1.40 -7.92 -10.26
C ALA A 149 1.25 -7.50 -8.81
N HIS A 150 1.78 -8.32 -7.90
CA HIS A 150 1.93 -8.01 -6.48
C HIS A 150 3.38 -8.22 -6.05
N VAL A 151 4.08 -7.14 -5.72
CA VAL A 151 5.47 -7.16 -5.29
C VAL A 151 5.56 -6.76 -3.83
N GLY A 152 6.29 -7.53 -3.03
CA GLY A 152 6.52 -7.28 -1.61
C GLY A 152 5.57 -8.03 -0.67
N LYS A 153 5.14 -7.37 0.40
CA LYS A 153 4.45 -7.98 1.54
C LYS A 153 2.99 -8.35 1.24
N TRP A 154 2.68 -9.64 1.23
CA TRP A 154 1.31 -10.17 1.13
C TRP A 154 0.58 -10.24 2.48
N HIS A 155 1.07 -11.05 3.39
CA HIS A 155 0.70 -11.19 4.82
C HIS A 155 -0.76 -11.59 5.10
N ILE A 156 -1.49 -12.13 4.14
CA ILE A 156 -2.86 -12.62 4.34
C ILE A 156 -3.00 -14.13 4.05
N TYR A 157 -1.86 -14.80 3.99
CA TYR A 157 -1.79 -16.26 3.78
C TYR A 157 -2.54 -16.74 2.51
N GLY A 158 -3.38 -17.76 2.60
CA GLY A 158 -4.23 -18.22 1.48
C GLY A 158 -3.46 -18.78 0.28
N GLY A 159 -2.20 -19.19 0.45
CA GLY A 159 -1.34 -19.71 -0.63
C GLY A 159 -0.62 -18.61 -1.43
N GLY A 160 -0.76 -17.33 -1.02
CA GLY A 160 -0.07 -16.20 -1.63
C GLY A 160 -0.77 -15.62 -2.86
N PRO A 161 -0.24 -14.50 -3.43
CA PRO A 161 -0.89 -13.74 -4.49
C PRO A 161 -1.20 -14.56 -5.75
N GLY A 162 -0.34 -15.52 -6.12
CA GLY A 162 -0.56 -16.35 -7.29
C GLY A 162 -1.80 -17.24 -7.22
N LYS A 163 -2.29 -17.56 -6.02
CA LYS A 163 -3.57 -18.27 -5.81
C LYS A 163 -4.78 -17.34 -5.84
N HIS A 164 -4.53 -16.04 -5.92
CA HIS A 164 -5.52 -14.97 -5.85
C HIS A 164 -5.39 -13.99 -7.03
N GLY A 165 -5.16 -14.54 -8.23
CA GLY A 165 -5.27 -13.82 -9.48
C GLY A 165 -4.05 -13.02 -9.94
N TYR A 166 -2.95 -12.97 -9.19
CA TYR A 166 -1.76 -12.24 -9.61
C TYR A 166 -0.85 -13.07 -10.53
N ASP A 167 -0.51 -12.52 -11.70
CA ASP A 167 0.32 -13.17 -12.71
C ASP A 167 1.81 -13.12 -12.32
N VAL A 168 2.25 -12.00 -11.74
CA VAL A 168 3.63 -11.79 -11.25
C VAL A 168 3.59 -11.50 -9.76
N HIS A 169 4.40 -12.20 -8.97
CA HIS A 169 4.37 -12.04 -7.50
C HIS A 169 5.63 -12.56 -6.80
N ASP A 170 5.80 -12.13 -5.53
CA ASP A 170 6.90 -12.57 -4.64
C ASP A 170 6.54 -13.79 -3.77
N GLY A 171 5.35 -14.37 -3.94
CA GLY A 171 4.88 -15.51 -3.16
C GLY A 171 4.16 -15.11 -1.86
N PRO A 172 3.93 -16.08 -0.95
CA PRO A 172 3.17 -15.89 0.30
C PRO A 172 4.01 -15.20 1.39
N THR A 173 4.55 -14.04 1.07
CA THR A 173 5.42 -13.25 1.93
C THR A 173 4.70 -12.73 3.19
N THR A 174 5.46 -12.57 4.26
CA THR A 174 5.03 -12.05 5.57
C THR A 174 5.92 -10.86 6.00
N ASN A 175 6.12 -10.64 7.29
CA ASN A 175 7.04 -9.61 7.78
C ASN A 175 8.53 -9.98 7.61
N ASN A 176 8.84 -11.29 7.64
CA ASN A 176 10.22 -11.77 7.77
C ASN A 176 11.04 -11.53 6.50
N GLU A 177 10.42 -11.65 5.34
CA GLU A 177 11.07 -11.47 4.05
C GLU A 177 11.60 -10.04 3.88
N GLY A 178 10.94 -9.05 4.52
CA GLY A 178 11.39 -7.66 4.53
C GLY A 178 12.61 -7.37 5.41
N ASN A 179 13.11 -8.35 6.17
CA ASN A 179 14.35 -8.19 6.94
C ASN A 179 15.56 -8.56 6.07
N SER A 180 15.92 -7.63 5.17
CA SER A 180 17.01 -7.83 4.22
C SER A 180 18.33 -8.07 4.93
N LYS A 181 19.14 -9.00 4.38
CA LYS A 181 20.54 -9.22 4.79
C LYS A 181 21.51 -8.39 3.95
N ASP A 182 21.05 -7.80 2.84
CA ASP A 182 21.85 -6.92 2.00
C ASP A 182 21.73 -5.47 2.50
N PRO A 183 22.82 -4.86 3.00
CA PRO A 183 22.79 -3.48 3.46
C PRO A 183 22.56 -2.46 2.33
N LYS A 184 22.73 -2.87 1.07
CA LYS A 184 22.44 -2.04 -0.11
C LYS A 184 20.99 -2.11 -0.57
N ASP A 185 20.21 -3.03 0.00
CA ASP A 185 18.77 -3.18 -0.30
C ASP A 185 17.96 -3.34 0.99
N PRO A 186 17.99 -2.32 1.88
CA PRO A 186 17.25 -2.36 3.13
C PRO A 186 15.76 -2.51 2.85
N LYS A 187 15.09 -3.37 3.62
CA LYS A 187 13.65 -3.65 3.46
C LYS A 187 13.26 -4.10 2.04
N LEU A 188 14.20 -4.59 1.24
CA LEU A 188 14.02 -4.98 -0.17
C LEU A 188 13.44 -3.83 -1.05
N ILE A 189 13.62 -2.57 -0.60
CA ILE A 189 13.04 -1.39 -1.24
C ILE A 189 13.44 -1.32 -2.72
N PHE A 190 14.72 -1.48 -3.01
CA PHE A 190 15.23 -1.30 -4.38
C PHE A 190 15.00 -2.51 -5.28
N SER A 191 15.07 -3.73 -4.75
CA SER A 191 14.75 -4.93 -5.54
C SER A 191 13.27 -5.01 -5.90
N MET A 192 12.37 -4.63 -5.00
CA MET A 192 10.94 -4.52 -5.30
C MET A 192 10.68 -3.51 -6.42
N THR A 193 11.34 -2.35 -6.38
CA THR A 193 11.22 -1.33 -7.44
C THR A 193 11.71 -1.85 -8.77
N ARG A 194 12.85 -2.56 -8.82
CA ARG A 194 13.33 -3.17 -10.08
C ARG A 194 12.33 -4.18 -10.66
N LYS A 195 11.72 -5.02 -9.83
CA LYS A 195 10.67 -5.96 -10.26
C LYS A 195 9.43 -5.24 -10.80
N ALA A 196 8.97 -4.21 -10.09
CA ALA A 196 7.85 -3.39 -10.50
C ALA A 196 8.11 -2.70 -11.85
N ILE A 197 9.30 -2.15 -12.07
CA ILE A 197 9.73 -1.55 -13.32
C ILE A 197 9.75 -2.58 -14.46
N SER A 198 10.34 -3.74 -14.25
CA SER A 198 10.39 -4.83 -15.23
C SER A 198 8.99 -5.28 -15.66
N PHE A 199 8.06 -5.36 -14.71
CA PHE A 199 6.67 -5.66 -15.02
C PHE A 199 6.04 -4.56 -15.88
N MET A 200 6.17 -3.28 -15.52
CA MET A 200 5.63 -2.16 -16.32
C MET A 200 6.21 -2.13 -17.75
N GLU A 201 7.53 -2.34 -17.91
CA GLU A 201 8.18 -2.39 -19.21
C GLU A 201 7.62 -3.52 -20.10
N THR A 202 7.33 -4.66 -19.48
CA THR A 202 6.72 -5.81 -20.18
C THR A 202 5.31 -5.47 -20.65
N GLN A 203 4.49 -4.84 -19.79
CA GLN A 203 3.12 -4.51 -20.18
C GLN A 203 3.07 -3.35 -21.20
N ALA A 204 3.93 -2.35 -21.08
CA ALA A 204 4.06 -1.26 -22.04
C ALA A 204 4.36 -1.79 -23.45
N LYS A 205 5.29 -2.76 -23.57
CA LYS A 205 5.61 -3.42 -24.87
C LYS A 205 4.43 -4.24 -25.40
N GLY A 206 3.68 -4.86 -24.52
CA GLY A 206 2.52 -5.70 -24.86
C GLY A 206 1.22 -4.91 -25.10
N GLY A 207 1.19 -3.62 -24.84
CA GLY A 207 -0.01 -2.78 -24.94
C GLY A 207 -1.17 -3.21 -24.04
N LYS A 208 -0.90 -3.91 -22.93
CA LYS A 208 -1.91 -4.39 -22.00
C LYS A 208 -2.09 -3.43 -20.82
N PRO A 209 -3.33 -3.14 -20.41
CA PRO A 209 -3.58 -2.45 -19.15
C PRO A 209 -3.09 -3.31 -17.98
N PHE A 210 -2.65 -2.67 -16.90
CA PHE A 210 -2.11 -3.40 -15.77
C PHE A 210 -2.58 -2.85 -14.40
N TYR A 211 -2.60 -3.74 -13.43
CA TYR A 211 -2.67 -3.46 -12.00
C TYR A 211 -1.36 -3.91 -11.35
N LEU A 212 -0.61 -2.98 -10.82
CA LEU A 212 0.64 -3.23 -10.11
C LEU A 212 0.49 -2.79 -8.66
N GLN A 213 0.57 -3.73 -7.73
CA GLN A 213 0.66 -3.43 -6.30
C GLN A 213 2.09 -3.58 -5.81
N VAL A 214 2.65 -2.51 -5.22
CA VAL A 214 3.95 -2.50 -4.55
C VAL A 214 3.72 -2.35 -3.06
N SER A 215 3.80 -3.45 -2.34
CA SER A 215 3.55 -3.52 -0.90
C SER A 215 4.86 -3.49 -0.13
N HIS A 216 5.31 -2.29 0.25
CA HIS A 216 6.55 -2.10 0.98
C HIS A 216 6.52 -2.76 2.37
N TYR A 217 7.71 -3.16 2.85
CA TYR A 217 7.94 -3.57 4.25
C TYR A 217 8.30 -2.37 5.15
N ALA A 218 8.68 -1.24 4.56
CA ALA A 218 8.87 0.01 5.27
C ALA A 218 7.48 0.63 5.59
N GLU A 219 7.22 1.07 6.82
CA GLU A 219 8.13 1.45 7.91
C GLU A 219 8.12 0.41 9.06
N HIS A 220 7.75 -0.85 8.80
CA HIS A 220 7.68 -1.91 9.82
C HIS A 220 9.06 -2.22 10.44
N ASN A 221 9.10 -2.55 11.73
CA ASN A 221 10.30 -3.04 12.42
C ASN A 221 10.80 -4.38 11.81
N ALA A 222 12.11 -4.73 11.83
CA ALA A 222 13.19 -3.90 12.31
C ALA A 222 13.48 -2.75 11.33
N VAL A 223 13.95 -1.61 11.85
CA VAL A 223 14.34 -0.47 11.02
C VAL A 223 15.60 -0.79 10.22
N GLN A 224 15.51 -0.65 8.90
CA GLN A 224 16.63 -0.80 7.97
C GLN A 224 16.63 0.36 6.98
N CYS A 225 17.77 0.96 6.73
CA CYS A 225 17.96 2.07 5.80
C CYS A 225 19.40 2.03 5.25
N LEU A 226 19.65 2.75 4.19
CA LEU A 226 21.03 2.96 3.73
C LEU A 226 21.83 3.75 4.77
N PRO A 227 23.08 3.38 5.08
CA PRO A 227 23.92 4.10 6.02
C PRO A 227 24.11 5.58 5.66
N GLU A 228 24.37 5.87 4.40
CA GLU A 228 24.54 7.23 3.88
C GLU A 228 23.26 8.07 4.02
N THR A 229 22.07 7.46 3.87
CA THR A 229 20.79 8.14 4.09
C THR A 229 20.58 8.42 5.58
N ALA A 230 20.97 7.50 6.47
CA ALA A 230 20.92 7.74 7.91
C ALA A 230 21.85 8.90 8.33
N ASP A 231 23.08 8.96 7.79
CA ASP A 231 24.03 10.05 8.04
C ASP A 231 23.52 11.40 7.51
N GLN A 232 22.83 11.41 6.38
CA GLN A 232 22.14 12.58 5.86
C GLN A 232 21.05 13.04 6.83
N CYS A 233 20.22 12.11 7.31
CA CYS A 233 19.11 12.41 8.21
C CYS A 233 19.57 12.92 9.59
N LEU A 234 20.71 12.46 10.10
CA LEU A 234 21.29 12.97 11.35
C LEU A 234 21.59 14.48 11.33
N LYS A 235 21.79 15.06 10.14
CA LYS A 235 22.09 16.49 9.95
C LYS A 235 20.83 17.37 9.83
N LEU A 236 19.64 16.78 9.69
CA LEU A 236 18.40 17.52 9.55
C LEU A 236 18.10 18.35 10.81
N LYS A 237 17.64 19.59 10.61
CA LYS A 237 17.35 20.57 11.68
C LYS A 237 16.43 20.00 12.77
N GLY A 238 15.42 19.21 12.42
CA GLY A 238 14.49 18.60 13.36
C GLY A 238 15.03 17.34 14.05
N ILE A 239 16.23 16.86 13.71
CA ILE A 239 16.82 15.61 14.24
C ILE A 239 18.12 15.86 14.98
N ARG A 240 19.01 16.72 14.45
CA ARG A 240 20.36 16.94 14.98
C ARG A 240 20.39 17.34 16.46
N ASP A 241 19.36 18.03 16.92
CA ASP A 241 19.27 18.59 18.28
C ASP A 241 18.51 17.66 19.26
N ILE A 242 18.10 16.48 18.81
CA ILE A 242 17.39 15.49 19.65
C ILE A 242 18.36 14.90 20.67
N THR A 243 17.94 14.86 21.94
CA THR A 243 18.65 14.19 23.04
C THR A 243 17.73 13.15 23.71
N PRO A 244 18.25 12.02 24.19
CA PRO A 244 19.66 11.57 24.11
C PRO A 244 20.06 11.10 22.69
N ASN A 245 21.38 10.92 22.47
CA ASN A 245 21.93 10.51 21.17
C ASN A 245 21.33 9.21 20.62
N ALA A 246 20.99 8.26 21.48
CA ALA A 246 20.33 7.01 21.08
C ALA A 246 18.96 7.27 20.44
N LEU A 247 18.17 8.21 20.96
CA LEU A 247 16.88 8.62 20.37
C LEU A 247 17.11 9.31 19.02
N ARG A 248 18.07 10.21 18.94
CA ARG A 248 18.45 10.89 17.69
C ARG A 248 18.78 9.90 16.58
N LYS A 249 19.66 8.92 16.86
CA LYS A 249 20.02 7.88 15.88
C LYS A 249 18.80 7.08 15.44
N ARG A 250 17.93 6.68 16.35
CA ARG A 250 16.71 5.92 16.03
C ARG A 250 15.74 6.72 15.15
N VAL A 251 15.54 8.01 15.45
CA VAL A 251 14.70 8.89 14.63
C VAL A 251 15.30 9.08 13.24
N ALA A 252 16.64 9.30 13.15
CA ALA A 252 17.33 9.45 11.88
C ALA A 252 17.21 8.19 11.00
N GLN A 253 17.43 7.00 11.57
CA GLN A 253 17.32 5.74 10.84
C GLN A 253 15.89 5.49 10.32
N ARG A 254 14.87 5.80 11.12
CA ARG A 254 13.47 5.65 10.68
C ARG A 254 13.11 6.67 9.58
N THR A 255 13.56 7.91 9.72
CA THR A 255 13.42 8.94 8.67
C THR A 255 14.15 8.51 7.39
N ALA A 256 15.34 7.94 7.51
CA ALA A 256 16.11 7.43 6.37
C ALA A 256 15.41 6.27 5.66
N MET A 257 14.81 5.33 6.40
CA MET A 257 14.04 4.24 5.80
C MET A 257 12.87 4.76 4.95
N VAL A 258 12.16 5.78 5.43
CA VAL A 258 11.08 6.43 4.67
C VAL A 258 11.62 7.19 3.47
N LEU A 259 12.75 7.89 3.61
CA LEU A 259 13.38 8.60 2.49
C LEU A 259 13.89 7.64 1.41
N ASP A 260 14.45 6.49 1.78
CA ASP A 260 14.86 5.45 0.84
C ASP A 260 13.65 4.90 0.07
N MET A 261 12.52 4.69 0.75
CA MET A 261 11.26 4.29 0.11
C MET A 261 10.73 5.38 -0.84
N ASP A 262 10.72 6.63 -0.42
CA ASP A 262 10.29 7.77 -1.24
C ASP A 262 11.11 7.91 -2.52
N ARG A 263 12.45 7.82 -2.42
CA ARG A 263 13.36 7.80 -3.59
C ARG A 263 13.09 6.65 -4.54
N SER A 264 12.79 5.49 -3.98
CA SER A 264 12.43 4.29 -4.72
C SER A 264 11.12 4.47 -5.50
N ILE A 265 10.11 5.07 -4.87
CA ILE A 265 8.86 5.48 -5.52
C ILE A 265 9.16 6.48 -6.65
N GLY A 266 10.04 7.45 -6.43
CA GLY A 266 10.48 8.39 -7.48
C GLY A 266 11.11 7.70 -8.69
N THR A 267 11.90 6.66 -8.45
CA THR A 267 12.48 5.85 -9.53
C THR A 267 11.39 5.11 -10.34
N LEU A 268 10.38 4.56 -9.66
CA LEU A 268 9.23 3.92 -10.29
C LEU A 268 8.42 4.91 -11.14
N LEU A 269 8.09 6.07 -10.59
CA LEU A 269 7.30 7.10 -11.28
C LEU A 269 8.06 7.70 -12.47
N LYS A 270 9.37 7.93 -12.33
CA LYS A 270 10.22 8.35 -13.44
C LYS A 270 10.21 7.34 -14.60
N LYS A 271 10.20 6.04 -14.29
CA LYS A 271 10.08 5.00 -15.31
C LYS A 271 8.69 5.03 -15.97
N LEU A 272 7.63 5.26 -15.22
CA LEU A 272 6.28 5.43 -15.75
C LEU A 272 6.22 6.57 -16.79
N ASP A 273 6.87 7.71 -16.47
CA ASP A 273 7.00 8.85 -17.40
C ASP A 273 7.77 8.48 -18.67
N GLN A 274 8.90 7.80 -18.52
CA GLN A 274 9.74 7.34 -19.66
C GLN A 274 9.01 6.38 -20.59
N LEU A 275 8.05 5.62 -20.07
CA LEU A 275 7.21 4.72 -20.85
C LEU A 275 6.01 5.42 -21.49
N GLY A 276 5.79 6.72 -21.25
CA GLY A 276 4.66 7.48 -21.76
C GLY A 276 3.30 7.04 -21.18
N LEU A 277 3.29 6.46 -19.98
CA LEU A 277 2.09 5.86 -19.40
C LEU A 277 1.43 6.75 -18.32
N ARG A 278 2.05 7.90 -17.93
CA ARG A 278 1.59 8.76 -16.84
C ARG A 278 0.12 9.17 -16.99
N ASP A 279 -0.26 9.68 -18.15
CA ASP A 279 -1.57 10.25 -18.41
C ASP A 279 -2.71 9.23 -18.38
N ASN A 280 -2.37 7.93 -18.50
CA ASN A 280 -3.33 6.83 -18.45
C ASN A 280 -3.06 5.89 -17.26
N THR A 281 -2.52 6.43 -16.14
CA THR A 281 -2.22 5.63 -14.95
C THR A 281 -2.66 6.33 -13.67
N TYR A 282 -3.51 5.66 -12.90
CA TYR A 282 -3.78 6.07 -11.53
C TYR A 282 -2.68 5.56 -10.61
N VAL A 283 -2.07 6.47 -9.85
CA VAL A 283 -1.08 6.15 -8.81
C VAL A 283 -1.69 6.43 -7.46
N VAL A 284 -1.79 5.39 -6.63
CA VAL A 284 -2.35 5.50 -5.27
C VAL A 284 -1.24 5.18 -4.28
N PHE A 285 -1.05 6.07 -3.29
CA PHE A 285 -0.17 5.84 -2.14
C PHE A 285 -1.00 5.84 -0.86
N MET A 286 -0.83 4.81 -0.02
CA MET A 286 -1.43 4.75 1.31
C MET A 286 -0.63 3.87 2.27
N SER A 287 -0.96 3.90 3.56
CA SER A 287 -0.49 2.94 4.57
C SER A 287 -1.56 1.89 4.87
N ASP A 288 -1.14 0.70 5.27
CA ASP A 288 -2.06 -0.38 5.65
C ASP A 288 -2.69 -0.17 7.03
N ASN A 289 -1.97 0.44 7.97
CA ASN A 289 -2.44 0.80 9.32
C ASN A 289 -1.56 1.87 9.94
N GLY A 290 -1.93 2.31 11.15
CA GLY A 290 -1.16 3.28 11.92
C GLY A 290 0.18 2.74 12.45
N HIS A 291 0.94 3.60 13.10
CA HIS A 291 2.31 3.36 13.52
C HIS A 291 2.48 2.39 14.70
N HIS A 292 3.63 1.74 14.79
CA HIS A 292 4.01 0.95 15.95
C HIS A 292 4.34 1.86 17.16
N ARG A 293 4.12 1.37 18.40
CA ARG A 293 4.32 2.11 19.67
C ARG A 293 5.66 2.83 19.81
N ASP A 294 6.71 2.33 19.17
CA ASP A 294 8.10 2.78 19.36
C ASP A 294 8.49 4.00 18.54
N THR A 295 7.57 4.63 17.81
CA THR A 295 7.89 5.73 16.89
C THR A 295 8.06 7.10 17.55
N GLY A 296 7.81 7.22 18.86
CA GLY A 296 7.99 8.48 19.61
C GLY A 296 6.89 9.53 19.43
N ALA A 297 5.87 9.25 18.65
CA ALA A 297 4.82 10.20 18.27
C ALA A 297 3.65 10.30 19.26
N LYS A 298 3.92 10.37 20.53
CA LYS A 298 2.93 10.20 21.61
C LYS A 298 2.01 11.38 21.90
N LYS A 299 2.11 12.52 21.24
CA LYS A 299 1.48 13.73 21.81
C LYS A 299 0.14 14.14 21.22
N PHE A 300 -0.25 13.66 20.05
CA PHE A 300 -1.46 14.14 19.37
C PHE A 300 -2.39 13.04 18.83
N LEU A 301 -1.94 11.79 18.74
CA LEU A 301 -2.80 10.66 18.40
C LEU A 301 -3.18 9.88 19.66
N ARG A 302 -4.44 9.42 19.73
CA ARG A 302 -4.97 8.68 20.90
C ARG A 302 -4.46 7.26 20.97
N GLY A 303 -4.10 6.66 19.83
CA GLY A 303 -3.70 5.28 19.75
C GLY A 303 -2.48 5.06 18.86
N ASN A 304 -2.33 3.86 18.40
CA ASN A 304 -1.29 3.37 17.50
C ASN A 304 -1.76 2.05 16.89
N LYS A 305 -0.93 1.37 16.10
CA LYS A 305 -1.19 0.00 15.61
C LYS A 305 -1.87 -0.85 16.70
N TRP A 306 -2.85 -1.65 16.35
CA TRP A 306 -3.79 -2.45 17.15
C TRP A 306 -4.96 -1.67 17.79
N TRP A 307 -4.99 -0.37 17.70
CA TRP A 307 -6.07 0.45 18.22
C TRP A 307 -7.00 0.86 17.09
N LEU A 308 -8.29 1.05 17.41
CA LEU A 308 -9.30 1.47 16.42
C LEU A 308 -9.49 2.99 16.36
N TRP A 309 -8.61 3.75 17.01
CA TRP A 309 -8.74 5.20 17.14
C TRP A 309 -7.94 5.99 16.10
N GLU A 310 -7.23 5.30 15.24
CA GLU A 310 -6.35 5.93 14.24
C GLU A 310 -6.54 5.38 12.85
#